data_c4e00818767fd5fb49f3467878ce9bb2
#
_entry.id   c4e00818767fd5fb49f3467878ce9bb2
#
_cell.length_a   1.000
_cell.length_b   1.000
_cell.length_c   1.000
_cell.angle_alpha   90.00
_cell.angle_beta   90.00
_cell.angle_gamma   90.00
#
_symmetry.space_group_name_H-M   'P 1'
#
loop_
_entity.id
_entity.type
_entity.pdbx_description
1 polymer ?
#
loop_
_entity_poly.entity_id
_entity_poly.type
_entity_poly.pdbx_seq_one_letter_code
_entity_poly.pdbx_strand_id
1 'polypeptide(L)'
;DKAYSWDAPMSAHGLMHMVISNAVAGDPYPVDVLFMYMANMAWNSSMNTRGVMDMLTAKDDETGEYKIPKIIYSDAYQSEMVAYADLILPDTTYLERHDAISLLDRPICEADGVADAIRWPVLPPDRDVRGFQSVLLDIGARLGLPGMVNEDGSAKYADYGDYIVNHERKPGIGPLAGFRGENGKAEGRGSPNPAQLDAYIENGGFWHTEIPDAAKYYKMANMAYQDFAVEMGFFDSPQPYDFQIYSEVLQKFRLAAEGHGDVQPPEHLRARVKQCFTPLPSWYPPFEGSAIDEDEFPIHALTQRPMAMYHSWGSQNPWLRQIHGHNPMFLSQTLASKIGVGEGDWIWVTSHHGKIRVPVAIMEGVNEHTIWTWNAIGKRKGAWQLDADAPEVKKGFLLNHLIHELLPPKGDGMRWANSDPITGQAAWFDLRVKIEAAAADEPAEVAPQFDQIASPPGLTKPEAMLRYGLEWTKSATKQSKKGQ
;
A
#
# COMPACT_ATOMS: atom_id res chain seq x y z
N ASP A 1 -16.73 -12.71 -5.21
CA ASP A 1 -15.32 -12.89 -4.93
C ASP A 1 -14.49 -12.45 -6.13
N LYS A 2 -13.83 -11.29 -6.03
CA LYS A 2 -13.09 -10.71 -7.16
C LYS A 2 -11.79 -11.44 -7.51
N ALA A 3 -11.30 -12.33 -6.68
CA ALA A 3 -10.14 -13.15 -6.98
C ALA A 3 -10.31 -14.02 -8.22
N TYR A 4 -11.56 -14.25 -8.63
CA TYR A 4 -11.93 -14.98 -9.85
C TYR A 4 -12.71 -14.13 -10.84
N SER A 5 -12.66 -12.80 -10.69
CA SER A 5 -13.35 -11.90 -11.61
C SER A 5 -12.61 -11.82 -12.94
N TRP A 6 -13.34 -11.40 -13.98
CA TRP A 6 -12.77 -11.08 -15.29
C TRP A 6 -11.99 -9.76 -15.30
N ASP A 7 -12.01 -9.05 -14.16
CA ASP A 7 -11.24 -7.84 -13.88
C ASP A 7 -10.03 -8.21 -13.04
N ALA A 8 -8.83 -8.06 -13.58
CA ALA A 8 -7.56 -8.39 -12.92
C ALA A 8 -7.56 -9.79 -12.25
N PRO A 9 -7.74 -10.87 -13.02
CA PRO A 9 -7.95 -12.23 -12.48
C PRO A 9 -6.73 -12.79 -11.74
N MET A 10 -5.54 -12.24 -11.98
CA MET A 10 -4.29 -12.64 -11.30
C MET A 10 -3.86 -11.64 -10.23
N SER A 11 -4.79 -10.85 -9.73
CA SER A 11 -4.55 -9.85 -8.70
C SER A 11 -4.41 -10.49 -7.32
N ALA A 12 -3.19 -10.76 -6.90
CA ALA A 12 -2.91 -11.14 -5.51
C ALA A 12 -2.79 -9.92 -4.58
N HIS A 13 -2.18 -8.83 -5.08
CA HIS A 13 -1.95 -7.58 -4.37
C HIS A 13 -2.30 -6.34 -5.21
N GLY A 14 -3.05 -6.54 -6.29
CA GLY A 14 -3.48 -5.47 -7.17
C GLY A 14 -4.76 -4.79 -6.70
N LEU A 15 -5.16 -3.76 -7.44
CA LEU A 15 -6.38 -2.97 -7.19
C LEU A 15 -6.42 -2.27 -5.82
N MET A 16 -5.28 -2.14 -5.12
CA MET A 16 -5.23 -1.46 -3.83
C MET A 16 -5.70 0.01 -3.91
N HIS A 17 -5.46 0.65 -5.05
CA HIS A 17 -5.94 2.00 -5.34
C HIS A 17 -7.47 2.10 -5.49
N MET A 18 -8.15 0.97 -5.68
CA MET A 18 -9.61 0.88 -5.81
C MET A 18 -10.33 0.54 -4.50
N VAL A 19 -9.60 0.29 -3.41
CA VAL A 19 -10.20 -0.19 -2.15
C VAL A 19 -11.28 0.77 -1.62
N ILE A 20 -10.98 2.05 -1.56
CA ILE A 20 -11.92 3.05 -1.04
C ILE A 20 -13.10 3.24 -2.00
N SER A 21 -12.83 3.34 -3.31
CA SER A 21 -13.88 3.48 -4.34
C SER A 21 -14.84 2.28 -4.32
N ASN A 22 -14.31 1.08 -4.22
CA ASN A 22 -15.11 -0.14 -4.15
C ASN A 22 -15.90 -0.24 -2.84
N ALA A 23 -15.29 0.13 -1.70
CA ALA A 23 -15.97 0.14 -0.41
C ALA A 23 -17.18 1.08 -0.41
N VAL A 24 -17.01 2.29 -0.93
CA VAL A 24 -18.10 3.28 -1.04
C VAL A 24 -19.18 2.86 -2.04
N ALA A 25 -18.79 2.18 -3.12
CA ALA A 25 -19.74 1.64 -4.10
C ALA A 25 -20.46 0.38 -3.61
N GLY A 26 -20.00 -0.25 -2.53
CA GLY A 26 -20.51 -1.55 -2.08
C GLY A 26 -20.18 -2.69 -3.05
N ASP A 27 -19.12 -2.56 -3.84
CA ASP A 27 -18.72 -3.50 -4.89
C ASP A 27 -17.42 -4.22 -4.50
N PRO A 28 -17.41 -5.55 -4.37
CA PRO A 28 -18.48 -6.52 -4.64
C PRO A 28 -19.50 -6.67 -3.49
N TYR A 29 -19.27 -6.04 -2.34
CA TYR A 29 -20.14 -6.03 -1.18
C TYR A 29 -19.85 -4.80 -0.30
N PRO A 30 -20.81 -4.39 0.55
CA PRO A 30 -20.59 -3.33 1.53
C PRO A 30 -19.48 -3.69 2.53
N VAL A 31 -18.70 -2.68 2.93
CA VAL A 31 -17.67 -2.82 3.95
C VAL A 31 -18.16 -2.16 5.24
N ASP A 32 -18.36 -2.96 6.30
CA ASP A 32 -18.82 -2.45 7.60
C ASP A 32 -17.67 -1.80 8.40
N VAL A 33 -16.47 -2.37 8.31
CA VAL A 33 -15.29 -1.91 9.02
C VAL A 33 -14.11 -1.84 8.06
N LEU A 34 -13.55 -0.65 7.91
CA LEU A 34 -12.29 -0.44 7.22
C LEU A 34 -11.17 -0.33 8.27
N PHE A 35 -10.38 -1.38 8.42
CA PHE A 35 -9.24 -1.40 9.33
C PHE A 35 -7.95 -1.19 8.56
N MET A 36 -7.32 -0.02 8.74
CA MET A 36 -6.12 0.36 8.03
C MET A 36 -4.92 0.44 8.97
N TYR A 37 -3.80 -0.03 8.46
CA TYR A 37 -2.52 0.01 9.13
C TYR A 37 -1.50 0.74 8.27
N MET A 38 -0.95 1.85 8.79
CA MET A 38 0.11 2.64 8.17
C MET A 38 -0.17 3.02 6.70
N ALA A 39 -1.43 3.16 6.33
CA ALA A 39 -1.89 3.49 4.99
C ALA A 39 -2.63 4.83 5.01
N ASN A 40 -1.92 5.91 4.69
CA ASN A 40 -2.48 7.26 4.67
C ASN A 40 -3.30 7.52 3.40
N MET A 41 -4.45 6.84 3.28
CA MET A 41 -5.32 6.93 2.10
C MET A 41 -5.91 8.33 1.90
N ALA A 42 -6.02 9.12 2.95
CA ALA A 42 -6.51 10.50 2.88
C ALA A 42 -5.50 11.48 2.24
N TRP A 43 -4.28 11.05 1.96
CA TRP A 43 -3.29 11.94 1.38
C TRP A 43 -2.44 11.29 0.29
N ASN A 44 -1.55 10.36 0.62
CA ASN A 44 -0.49 9.93 -0.29
C ASN A 44 -0.46 8.43 -0.61
N SER A 45 -1.39 7.64 -0.12
CA SER A 45 -1.46 6.20 -0.41
C SER A 45 -2.51 5.85 -1.47
N SER A 46 -3.17 6.84 -2.07
CA SER A 46 -4.21 6.64 -3.08
C SER A 46 -3.97 7.47 -4.32
N MET A 47 -4.53 7.06 -5.43
CA MET A 47 -4.87 7.93 -6.56
C MET A 47 -6.07 8.80 -6.17
N ASN A 48 -6.37 9.84 -6.96
CA ASN A 48 -7.55 10.67 -6.77
C ASN A 48 -7.70 11.18 -5.33
N THR A 49 -6.62 11.76 -4.80
CA THR A 49 -6.53 12.13 -3.37
C THR A 49 -7.75 12.92 -2.89
N ARG A 50 -8.23 13.89 -3.67
CA ARG A 50 -9.42 14.67 -3.31
C ARG A 50 -10.67 13.80 -3.26
N GLY A 51 -10.90 12.99 -4.29
CA GLY A 51 -12.05 12.09 -4.34
C GLY A 51 -12.05 11.06 -3.20
N VAL A 52 -10.87 10.55 -2.82
CA VAL A 52 -10.75 9.65 -1.66
C VAL A 52 -11.11 10.36 -0.35
N MET A 53 -10.70 11.60 -0.14
CA MET A 53 -11.14 12.37 1.02
C MET A 53 -12.66 12.52 1.09
N ASP A 54 -13.30 12.81 -0.04
CA ASP A 54 -14.75 12.94 -0.12
C ASP A 54 -15.44 11.56 0.10
N MET A 55 -14.87 10.48 -0.45
CA MET A 55 -15.37 9.12 -0.27
C MET A 55 -15.27 8.62 1.17
N LEU A 56 -14.20 8.94 1.90
CA LEU A 56 -14.05 8.56 3.32
C LEU A 56 -15.12 9.17 4.24
N THR A 57 -15.76 10.24 3.82
CA THR A 57 -16.86 10.89 4.55
C THR A 57 -18.20 10.83 3.81
N ALA A 58 -18.27 10.05 2.73
CA ALA A 58 -19.49 9.91 1.95
C ALA A 58 -20.62 9.26 2.76
N LYS A 59 -21.82 9.81 2.61
CA LYS A 59 -23.04 9.31 3.23
C LYS A 59 -23.99 8.79 2.18
N ASP A 60 -24.80 7.87 2.59
CA ASP A 60 -25.95 7.42 1.82
C ASP A 60 -27.04 8.50 1.85
N ASP A 61 -27.56 8.86 0.67
CA ASP A 61 -28.53 9.96 0.53
C ASP A 61 -29.90 9.65 1.16
N GLU A 62 -30.26 8.36 1.28
CA GLU A 62 -31.55 7.94 1.83
C GLU A 62 -31.51 7.79 3.36
N THR A 63 -30.45 7.18 3.87
CA THR A 63 -30.33 6.86 5.29
C THR A 63 -29.56 7.93 6.06
N GLY A 64 -28.70 8.71 5.42
CA GLY A 64 -27.79 9.66 6.04
C GLY A 64 -26.63 9.01 6.79
N GLU A 65 -26.50 7.69 6.72
CA GLU A 65 -25.39 6.94 7.34
C GLU A 65 -24.13 6.98 6.46
N TYR A 66 -22.95 6.82 7.07
CA TYR A 66 -21.71 6.72 6.31
C TYR A 66 -21.68 5.45 5.46
N LYS A 67 -21.26 5.56 4.19
CA LYS A 67 -21.09 4.42 3.28
C LYS A 67 -19.99 3.45 3.74
N ILE A 68 -19.00 3.94 4.48
CA ILE A 68 -18.06 3.14 5.27
C ILE A 68 -18.38 3.41 6.74
N PRO A 69 -19.18 2.56 7.41
CA PRO A 69 -19.73 2.86 8.72
C PRO A 69 -18.68 3.05 9.82
N LYS A 70 -17.54 2.35 9.72
CA LYS A 70 -16.50 2.37 10.74
C LYS A 70 -15.10 2.35 10.13
N ILE A 71 -14.27 3.30 10.53
CA ILE A 71 -12.87 3.38 10.14
C ILE A 71 -12.00 3.22 11.38
N ILE A 72 -11.17 2.18 11.41
CA ILE A 72 -10.15 1.96 12.43
C ILE A 72 -8.79 2.20 11.78
N TYR A 73 -7.96 2.99 12.43
CA TYR A 73 -6.64 3.34 11.93
C TYR A 73 -5.55 3.10 12.97
N SER A 74 -4.50 2.38 12.58
CA SER A 74 -3.31 2.18 13.40
C SER A 74 -2.09 2.74 12.70
N ASP A 75 -1.35 3.61 13.38
CA ASP A 75 -0.11 4.20 12.87
C ASP A 75 0.77 4.65 14.05
N ALA A 76 2.07 4.69 13.82
CA ALA A 76 3.04 5.25 14.76
C ALA A 76 3.09 6.79 14.70
N TYR A 77 2.47 7.40 13.68
CA TYR A 77 2.50 8.85 13.43
C TYR A 77 1.10 9.41 13.22
N GLN A 78 0.92 10.66 13.64
CA GLN A 78 -0.30 11.40 13.36
C GLN A 78 -0.30 11.90 11.91
N SER A 79 -0.84 11.09 11.00
CA SER A 79 -1.01 11.42 9.59
C SER A 79 -2.35 12.08 9.31
N GLU A 80 -2.58 12.49 8.07
CA GLU A 80 -3.86 13.04 7.61
C GLU A 80 -5.03 12.08 7.80
N MET A 81 -4.76 10.76 7.77
CA MET A 81 -5.79 9.73 7.93
C MET A 81 -6.41 9.71 9.35
N VAL A 82 -5.69 10.19 10.34
CA VAL A 82 -6.20 10.30 11.73
C VAL A 82 -7.51 11.10 11.81
N ALA A 83 -7.68 12.13 10.96
CA ALA A 83 -8.88 12.94 10.93
C ALA A 83 -10.15 12.21 10.44
N TYR A 84 -9.99 11.06 9.82
CA TYR A 84 -11.09 10.25 9.25
C TYR A 84 -11.41 9.01 10.09
N ALA A 85 -10.60 8.69 11.08
CA ALA A 85 -10.76 7.48 11.87
C ALA A 85 -11.78 7.64 13.01
N ASP A 86 -12.66 6.66 13.17
CA ASP A 86 -13.55 6.54 14.33
C ASP A 86 -12.82 5.99 15.56
N LEU A 87 -11.82 5.15 15.34
CA LEU A 87 -10.96 4.58 16.37
C LEU A 87 -9.51 4.62 15.91
N ILE A 88 -8.66 5.18 16.75
CA ILE A 88 -7.22 5.21 16.54
C ILE A 88 -6.57 4.24 17.51
N LEU A 89 -5.72 3.35 16.99
CA LEU A 89 -4.88 2.44 17.75
C LEU A 89 -3.42 2.88 17.58
N PRO A 90 -2.89 3.68 18.51
CA PRO A 90 -1.50 4.15 18.41
C PRO A 90 -0.52 2.99 18.40
N ASP A 91 0.30 2.92 17.34
CA ASP A 91 1.31 1.89 17.17
C ASP A 91 2.64 2.29 17.82
N THR A 92 3.48 1.32 18.07
CA THR A 92 4.87 1.50 18.46
C THR A 92 5.71 1.95 17.27
N THR A 93 6.80 2.65 17.56
CA THR A 93 7.85 2.89 16.57
C THR A 93 8.67 1.62 16.31
N TYR A 94 9.50 1.65 15.29
CA TYR A 94 10.41 0.55 14.96
C TYR A 94 11.42 0.19 16.05
N LEU A 95 11.72 1.12 16.96
CA LEU A 95 12.66 0.90 18.07
C LEU A 95 12.00 0.27 19.28
N GLU A 96 10.69 0.10 19.29
CA GLU A 96 9.90 -0.28 20.45
C GLU A 96 9.21 -1.64 20.29
N ARG A 97 9.43 -2.35 19.17
CA ARG A 97 8.76 -3.63 18.89
C ARG A 97 9.67 -4.64 18.21
N HIS A 98 9.26 -5.89 18.23
CA HIS A 98 9.81 -6.92 17.37
C HIS A 98 9.21 -6.80 15.96
N ASP A 99 10.07 -6.93 14.95
CA ASP A 99 9.71 -7.20 13.57
C ASP A 99 10.60 -8.32 13.03
N ALA A 100 10.13 -9.05 12.04
CA ALA A 100 10.87 -10.11 11.39
C ALA A 100 10.79 -9.96 9.87
N ILE A 101 11.91 -10.21 9.19
CA ILE A 101 11.98 -10.41 7.76
C ILE A 101 12.33 -11.86 7.55
N SER A 102 11.35 -12.64 7.12
CA SER A 102 11.50 -14.07 6.92
C SER A 102 11.65 -14.40 5.45
N LEU A 103 12.62 -15.22 5.15
CA LEU A 103 12.83 -15.80 3.82
C LEU A 103 11.89 -16.95 3.52
N LEU A 104 11.34 -17.58 4.54
CA LEU A 104 10.35 -18.65 4.36
C LEU A 104 9.01 -18.12 3.82
N ASP A 105 8.68 -16.86 4.12
CA ASP A 105 7.47 -16.21 3.61
C ASP A 105 7.72 -15.49 2.29
N ARG A 106 8.90 -14.90 2.14
CA ARG A 106 9.32 -14.17 0.95
C ARG A 106 10.80 -14.46 0.71
N PRO A 107 11.14 -15.57 0.07
CA PRO A 107 12.52 -15.92 -0.15
C PRO A 107 13.22 -14.87 -1.00
N ILE A 108 13.90 -13.95 -0.34
CA ILE A 108 14.87 -13.05 -0.94
C ILE A 108 16.18 -13.83 -0.86
N CYS A 109 16.43 -14.67 -1.85
CA CYS A 109 17.70 -15.34 -1.95
C CYS A 109 18.66 -14.41 -2.64
N GLU A 110 19.70 -14.00 -1.94
CA GLU A 110 20.91 -13.52 -2.60
C GLU A 110 21.51 -14.63 -3.46
N ALA A 111 22.39 -14.26 -4.39
CA ALA A 111 23.03 -15.23 -5.27
C ALA A 111 23.79 -16.32 -4.48
N ASP A 112 24.31 -15.95 -3.32
CA ASP A 112 25.27 -16.74 -2.54
C ASP A 112 24.68 -17.31 -1.24
N GLY A 113 23.51 -16.88 -0.80
CA GLY A 113 22.99 -17.31 0.49
C GLY A 113 21.50 -17.10 0.69
N VAL A 114 21.03 -17.63 1.79
CA VAL A 114 19.69 -17.43 2.33
C VAL A 114 19.84 -16.78 3.69
N ALA A 115 19.08 -15.72 3.94
CA ALA A 115 19.14 -15.03 5.21
C ALA A 115 17.74 -14.65 5.70
N ASP A 116 17.55 -14.56 6.98
CA ASP A 116 16.45 -13.87 7.62
C ASP A 116 16.96 -12.99 8.78
N ALA A 117 16.14 -12.05 9.19
CA ALA A 117 16.55 -11.05 10.16
C ALA A 117 15.43 -10.66 11.09
N ILE A 118 15.79 -10.23 12.29
CA ILE A 118 14.89 -9.60 13.23
C ILE A 118 15.32 -8.16 13.51
N ARG A 119 14.36 -7.38 13.90
CA ARG A 119 14.54 -6.15 14.66
C ARG A 119 13.86 -6.34 16.01
N TRP A 120 14.54 -5.99 17.09
CA TRP A 120 14.03 -6.12 18.45
C TRP A 120 13.83 -4.76 19.10
N PRO A 121 12.96 -4.65 20.12
CA PRO A 121 12.80 -3.42 20.85
C PRO A 121 14.10 -3.08 21.58
N VAL A 122 14.66 -1.92 21.31
CA VAL A 122 15.84 -1.35 22.01
C VAL A 122 15.42 -0.34 23.07
N LEU A 123 14.17 0.11 23.01
CA LEU A 123 13.55 1.03 23.96
C LEU A 123 12.18 0.48 24.35
N PRO A 124 11.80 0.51 25.63
CA PRO A 124 10.42 0.26 26.00
C PRO A 124 9.56 1.46 25.56
N PRO A 125 8.31 1.25 25.14
CA PRO A 125 7.40 2.37 24.89
C PRO A 125 7.15 3.13 26.21
N ASP A 126 7.22 4.45 26.16
CA ASP A 126 7.03 5.37 27.29
C ASP A 126 5.62 5.99 27.33
N ARG A 127 4.71 5.52 26.48
CA ARG A 127 3.36 5.99 26.28
C ARG A 127 2.38 4.85 26.00
N ASP A 128 1.09 5.14 26.00
CA ASP A 128 0.05 4.13 25.74
C ASP A 128 -0.02 3.76 24.26
N VAL A 129 0.90 2.92 23.81
CA VAL A 129 1.00 2.38 22.47
C VAL A 129 1.21 0.88 22.50
N ARG A 130 0.83 0.19 21.42
CA ARG A 130 0.98 -1.25 21.31
C ARG A 130 1.28 -1.66 19.88
N GLY A 131 2.26 -2.54 19.70
CA GLY A 131 2.62 -3.05 18.38
C GLY A 131 1.44 -3.66 17.64
N PHE A 132 1.21 -3.23 16.40
CA PHE A 132 0.05 -3.62 15.61
C PHE A 132 -0.10 -5.15 15.48
N GLN A 133 1.00 -5.87 15.30
CA GLN A 133 0.98 -7.34 15.21
C GLN A 133 0.43 -7.96 16.50
N SER A 134 0.84 -7.45 17.66
CA SER A 134 0.34 -7.91 18.96
C SER A 134 -1.14 -7.56 19.17
N VAL A 135 -1.58 -6.43 18.63
CA VAL A 135 -3.01 -6.05 18.62
C VAL A 135 -3.82 -7.04 17.79
N LEU A 136 -3.33 -7.46 16.62
CA LEU A 136 -4.01 -8.45 15.78
C LEU A 136 -4.10 -9.82 16.45
N LEU A 137 -3.05 -10.26 17.15
CA LEU A 137 -3.07 -11.52 17.92
C LEU A 137 -4.11 -11.47 19.03
N ASP A 138 -4.19 -10.37 19.76
CA ASP A 138 -5.20 -10.18 20.83
C ASP A 138 -6.64 -10.15 20.27
N ILE A 139 -6.86 -9.44 19.16
CA ILE A 139 -8.17 -9.43 18.47
C ILE A 139 -8.53 -10.84 18.01
N GLY A 140 -7.58 -11.55 17.38
CA GLY A 140 -7.78 -12.92 16.93
C GLY A 140 -8.15 -13.88 18.07
N ALA A 141 -7.46 -13.76 19.20
CA ALA A 141 -7.75 -14.55 20.39
C ALA A 141 -9.14 -14.23 20.99
N ARG A 142 -9.49 -12.94 21.10
CA ARG A 142 -10.82 -12.50 21.60
C ARG A 142 -11.97 -12.94 20.70
N LEU A 143 -11.73 -13.05 19.39
CA LEU A 143 -12.71 -13.56 18.42
C LEU A 143 -12.72 -15.07 18.33
N GLY A 144 -11.84 -15.77 19.03
CA GLY A 144 -11.72 -17.22 19.00
C GLY A 144 -11.29 -17.76 17.64
N LEU A 145 -10.48 -17.00 16.88
CA LEU A 145 -10.06 -17.42 15.54
C LEU A 145 -9.19 -18.67 15.59
N PRO A 146 -9.34 -19.60 14.63
CA PRO A 146 -8.53 -20.80 14.54
C PRO A 146 -7.03 -20.47 14.50
N GLY A 147 -6.25 -21.14 15.33
CA GLY A 147 -4.80 -20.92 15.44
C GLY A 147 -4.38 -19.74 16.34
N MET A 148 -5.33 -18.94 16.84
CA MET A 148 -5.08 -17.83 17.78
C MET A 148 -5.42 -18.17 19.23
N VAL A 149 -6.15 -19.25 19.45
CA VAL A 149 -6.56 -19.74 20.77
C VAL A 149 -6.10 -21.17 20.98
N ASN A 150 -5.91 -21.53 22.25
CA ASN A 150 -5.72 -22.89 22.71
C ASN A 150 -7.07 -23.62 22.79
N GLU A 151 -7.05 -24.94 23.07
CA GLU A 151 -8.27 -25.76 23.22
C GLU A 151 -9.19 -25.29 24.35
N ASP A 152 -8.63 -24.66 25.37
CA ASP A 152 -9.36 -24.09 26.51
C ASP A 152 -9.90 -22.67 26.23
N GLY A 153 -9.69 -22.13 25.03
CA GLY A 153 -10.11 -20.78 24.62
C GLY A 153 -9.18 -19.66 25.08
N SER A 154 -8.08 -19.96 25.77
CA SER A 154 -7.08 -18.95 26.13
C SER A 154 -6.26 -18.50 24.91
N ALA A 155 -5.70 -17.29 24.96
CA ALA A 155 -4.83 -16.79 23.89
C ALA A 155 -3.61 -17.71 23.71
N LYS A 156 -3.33 -18.07 22.46
CA LYS A 156 -2.23 -18.97 22.12
C LYS A 156 -0.88 -18.27 22.17
N TYR A 157 -0.83 -16.98 21.87
CA TYR A 157 0.40 -16.18 21.86
C TYR A 157 0.23 -14.96 22.75
N ALA A 158 1.27 -14.68 23.57
CA ALA A 158 1.26 -13.54 24.47
C ALA A 158 1.44 -12.20 23.70
N ASP A 159 2.32 -12.20 22.72
CA ASP A 159 2.63 -11.06 21.85
C ASP A 159 3.29 -11.51 20.54
N TYR A 160 3.74 -10.55 19.72
CA TYR A 160 4.38 -10.87 18.44
C TYR A 160 5.76 -11.52 18.59
N GLY A 161 6.51 -11.24 19.65
CA GLY A 161 7.76 -11.92 19.94
C GLY A 161 7.54 -13.41 20.22
N ASP A 162 6.55 -13.73 21.04
CA ASP A 162 6.11 -15.10 21.31
C ASP A 162 5.61 -15.81 20.02
N TYR A 163 4.84 -15.09 19.19
CA TYR A 163 4.38 -15.60 17.89
C TYR A 163 5.55 -15.98 16.97
N ILE A 164 6.56 -15.13 16.84
CA ILE A 164 7.73 -15.41 15.98
C ILE A 164 8.40 -16.74 16.35
N VAL A 165 8.50 -17.02 17.64
CA VAL A 165 9.15 -18.23 18.16
C VAL A 165 8.26 -19.46 18.01
N ASN A 166 7.01 -19.37 18.46
CA ASN A 166 6.14 -20.52 18.70
C ASN A 166 5.14 -20.82 17.58
N HIS A 167 4.95 -19.89 16.63
CA HIS A 167 4.11 -20.19 15.49
C HIS A 167 4.78 -21.17 14.54
N GLU A 168 4.00 -22.15 14.08
CA GLU A 168 4.39 -23.06 13.04
C GLU A 168 3.37 -23.03 11.91
N ARG A 169 3.84 -22.72 10.69
CA ARG A 169 3.00 -22.75 9.47
C ARG A 169 2.72 -24.20 9.05
N LYS A 170 3.73 -25.06 9.27
CA LYS A 170 3.69 -26.51 9.14
C LYS A 170 4.55 -27.07 10.27
N PRO A 171 4.38 -28.33 10.66
CA PRO A 171 5.21 -28.93 11.69
C PRO A 171 6.71 -28.74 11.41
N GLY A 172 7.40 -28.15 12.35
CA GLY A 172 8.83 -27.83 12.27
C GLY A 172 9.18 -26.57 11.49
N ILE A 173 8.25 -25.85 10.86
CA ILE A 173 8.53 -24.66 10.03
C ILE A 173 7.90 -23.44 10.68
N GLY A 174 8.70 -22.58 11.25
CA GLY A 174 8.28 -21.30 11.85
C GLY A 174 8.43 -20.10 10.91
N PRO A 175 8.16 -18.89 11.41
CA PRO A 175 8.37 -17.64 10.67
C PRO A 175 9.83 -17.39 10.30
N LEU A 176 10.76 -17.79 11.16
CA LEU A 176 12.21 -17.64 10.96
C LEU A 176 12.88 -19.01 10.81
N ALA A 177 13.86 -19.07 9.91
CA ALA A 177 14.58 -20.30 9.59
C ALA A 177 15.74 -20.61 10.55
N GLY A 178 16.42 -19.57 11.05
CA GLY A 178 17.62 -19.73 11.86
C GLY A 178 17.35 -20.13 13.31
N PHE A 179 18.33 -20.80 13.92
CA PHE A 179 18.39 -21.12 15.34
C PHE A 179 17.20 -21.93 15.88
N ARG A 180 16.60 -22.78 15.07
CA ARG A 180 15.51 -23.68 15.46
C ARG A 180 16.03 -24.97 16.12
N GLY A 181 15.11 -25.78 16.64
CA GLY A 181 15.43 -27.01 17.36
C GLY A 181 15.85 -26.79 18.79
N GLU A 182 15.81 -27.83 19.64
CA GLU A 182 16.12 -27.77 21.08
C GLU A 182 17.50 -27.19 21.39
N ASN A 183 18.46 -27.39 20.50
CA ASN A 183 19.83 -26.91 20.66
C ASN A 183 20.14 -25.64 19.86
N GLY A 184 19.16 -25.08 19.19
CA GLY A 184 19.31 -23.88 18.35
C GLY A 184 20.14 -24.07 17.07
N LYS A 185 20.38 -25.30 16.63
CA LYS A 185 21.26 -25.64 15.49
C LYS A 185 20.52 -26.12 14.27
N ALA A 186 19.21 -26.26 14.34
CA ALA A 186 18.40 -26.59 13.18
C ALA A 186 18.19 -25.36 12.29
N GLU A 187 18.29 -25.55 11.00
CA GLU A 187 18.11 -24.53 9.96
C GLU A 187 16.87 -24.85 9.12
N GLY A 188 15.97 -23.88 8.97
CA GLY A 188 14.73 -24.02 8.23
C GLY A 188 13.67 -24.88 8.92
N ARG A 189 14.03 -26.08 9.32
CA ARG A 189 13.14 -27.05 9.99
C ARG A 189 13.63 -27.37 11.40
N GLY A 190 12.70 -27.51 12.33
CA GLY A 190 12.99 -27.88 13.71
C GLY A 190 11.90 -27.36 14.64
N SER A 191 11.85 -27.94 15.87
CA SER A 191 10.92 -27.47 16.90
C SER A 191 11.16 -25.99 17.25
N PRO A 192 10.16 -25.29 17.78
CA PRO A 192 10.37 -23.96 18.36
C PRO A 192 11.52 -23.98 19.38
N ASN A 193 12.35 -22.95 19.34
CA ASN A 193 13.44 -22.73 20.30
C ASN A 193 13.14 -21.51 21.15
N PRO A 194 12.89 -21.64 22.46
CA PRO A 194 12.59 -20.50 23.34
C PRO A 194 13.67 -19.41 23.33
N ALA A 195 14.93 -19.78 23.06
CA ALA A 195 16.08 -18.88 22.99
C ALA A 195 16.33 -18.34 21.55
N GLN A 196 15.41 -18.58 20.59
CA GLN A 196 15.63 -18.21 19.18
C GLN A 196 15.91 -16.71 19.01
N LEU A 197 15.11 -15.83 19.60
CA LEU A 197 15.30 -14.39 19.48
C LEU A 197 16.62 -13.92 20.10
N ASP A 198 17.00 -14.47 21.24
CA ASP A 198 18.29 -14.16 21.87
C ASP A 198 19.46 -14.58 20.97
N ALA A 199 19.37 -15.75 20.33
CA ALA A 199 20.39 -16.21 19.40
C ALA A 199 20.50 -15.28 18.15
N TYR A 200 19.38 -14.75 17.64
CA TYR A 200 19.44 -13.71 16.61
C TYR A 200 20.12 -12.44 17.11
N ILE A 201 19.78 -11.96 18.31
CA ILE A 201 20.39 -10.75 18.89
C ILE A 201 21.90 -10.94 19.05
N GLU A 202 22.33 -12.06 19.60
CA GLU A 202 23.73 -12.41 19.77
C GLU A 202 24.47 -12.48 18.43
N ASN A 203 23.80 -12.90 17.37
CA ASN A 203 24.34 -12.93 16.00
C ASN A 203 24.12 -11.63 15.20
N GLY A 204 23.89 -10.50 15.86
CA GLY A 204 23.74 -9.20 15.20
C GLY A 204 22.37 -8.94 14.55
N GLY A 205 21.36 -9.72 14.91
CA GLY A 205 19.98 -9.55 14.45
C GLY A 205 19.64 -10.34 13.19
N PHE A 206 20.53 -11.15 12.67
CA PHE A 206 20.29 -11.95 11.48
C PHE A 206 20.82 -13.37 11.60
N TRP A 207 20.32 -14.22 10.74
CA TRP A 207 20.84 -15.55 10.46
C TRP A 207 21.08 -15.67 8.96
N HIS A 208 22.11 -16.42 8.59
CA HIS A 208 22.50 -16.60 7.21
C HIS A 208 23.08 -18.00 7.02
N THR A 209 22.75 -18.65 5.91
CA THR A 209 23.41 -19.85 5.44
C THR A 209 23.75 -19.74 3.97
N GLU A 210 24.89 -20.26 3.58
CA GLU A 210 25.32 -20.22 2.18
C GLU A 210 24.58 -21.27 1.35
N ILE A 211 24.19 -20.89 0.14
CA ILE A 211 23.70 -21.86 -0.85
C ILE A 211 24.89 -22.65 -1.38
N PRO A 212 24.84 -23.97 -1.39
CA PRO A 212 25.90 -24.81 -1.97
C PRO A 212 26.21 -24.39 -3.42
N ASP A 213 27.48 -24.40 -3.81
CA ASP A 213 27.90 -23.95 -5.16
C ASP A 213 27.14 -24.66 -6.29
N ALA A 214 26.86 -25.95 -6.12
CA ALA A 214 26.05 -26.71 -7.07
C ALA A 214 24.60 -26.21 -7.21
N ALA A 215 24.10 -25.45 -6.23
CA ALA A 215 22.73 -24.96 -6.19
C ALA A 215 22.60 -23.46 -6.52
N LYS A 216 23.70 -22.73 -6.73
CA LYS A 216 23.68 -21.26 -6.91
C LYS A 216 22.97 -20.82 -8.19
N TYR A 217 23.09 -21.59 -9.26
CA TYR A 217 22.56 -21.26 -10.57
C TYR A 217 21.46 -22.22 -10.99
N TYR A 218 20.59 -21.78 -11.90
CA TYR A 218 19.49 -22.58 -12.45
C TYR A 218 18.57 -23.18 -11.36
N LYS A 219 18.26 -22.38 -10.35
CA LYS A 219 17.49 -22.80 -9.16
C LYS A 219 16.21 -23.57 -9.49
N MET A 220 15.52 -23.20 -10.56
CA MET A 220 14.25 -23.82 -10.95
C MET A 220 14.39 -25.28 -11.46
N ALA A 221 15.55 -25.67 -11.96
CA ALA A 221 15.82 -27.00 -12.51
C ALA A 221 16.95 -27.74 -11.80
N ASN A 222 17.65 -27.10 -10.85
CA ASN A 222 18.77 -27.65 -10.13
C ASN A 222 18.30 -28.49 -8.94
N MET A 223 18.49 -29.82 -9.01
CA MET A 223 18.04 -30.71 -7.94
C MET A 223 18.75 -30.46 -6.61
N ALA A 224 20.03 -30.06 -6.61
CA ALA A 224 20.71 -29.69 -5.37
C ALA A 224 20.10 -28.46 -4.68
N TYR A 225 19.62 -27.49 -5.47
CA TYR A 225 18.84 -26.37 -4.93
C TYR A 225 17.46 -26.82 -4.44
N GLN A 226 16.81 -27.72 -5.16
CA GLN A 226 15.49 -28.26 -4.77
C GLN A 226 15.59 -29.01 -3.42
N ASP A 227 16.62 -29.84 -3.25
CA ASP A 227 16.87 -30.54 -1.98
C ASP A 227 17.15 -29.55 -0.84
N PHE A 228 17.99 -28.55 -1.08
CA PHE A 228 18.24 -27.46 -0.14
C PHE A 228 16.94 -26.69 0.19
N ALA A 229 16.12 -26.38 -0.79
CA ALA A 229 14.86 -25.66 -0.58
C ALA A 229 13.84 -26.48 0.25
N VAL A 230 13.85 -27.82 0.11
CA VAL A 230 13.06 -28.71 0.96
C VAL A 230 13.60 -28.73 2.39
N GLU A 231 14.91 -28.79 2.58
CA GLU A 231 15.55 -28.72 3.90
C GLU A 231 15.20 -27.42 4.62
N MET A 232 15.23 -26.29 3.88
CA MET A 232 14.88 -24.98 4.41
C MET A 232 13.36 -24.76 4.58
N GLY A 233 12.54 -25.69 4.10
CA GLY A 233 11.09 -25.59 4.21
C GLY A 233 10.43 -24.69 3.17
N PHE A 234 11.11 -24.34 2.08
CA PHE A 234 10.53 -23.59 0.96
C PHE A 234 9.62 -24.47 0.13
N PHE A 235 9.98 -25.73 -0.07
CA PHE A 235 9.25 -26.73 -0.82
C PHE A 235 8.86 -27.92 0.05
N ASP A 236 7.81 -28.61 -0.32
CA ASP A 236 7.40 -29.87 0.33
C ASP A 236 8.19 -31.07 -0.19
N SER A 237 8.59 -31.02 -1.45
CA SER A 237 9.37 -32.06 -2.13
C SER A 237 10.24 -31.44 -3.24
N PRO A 238 11.38 -32.07 -3.59
CA PRO A 238 12.19 -31.59 -4.69
C PRO A 238 11.45 -31.81 -6.01
N GLN A 239 11.19 -30.72 -6.72
CA GLN A 239 10.53 -30.72 -8.02
C GLN A 239 11.11 -29.63 -8.89
N PRO A 240 11.61 -29.95 -10.08
CA PRO A 240 12.04 -28.93 -11.02
C PRO A 240 10.85 -28.07 -11.44
N TYR A 241 11.06 -26.76 -11.56
CA TYR A 241 10.09 -25.83 -12.10
C TYR A 241 10.52 -25.40 -13.50
N ASP A 242 9.66 -25.64 -14.46
CA ASP A 242 9.87 -25.11 -15.79
C ASP A 242 9.50 -23.63 -15.84
N PHE A 243 10.37 -22.83 -16.43
CA PHE A 243 10.05 -21.44 -16.70
C PHE A 243 9.09 -21.37 -17.89
N GLN A 244 7.84 -21.03 -17.60
CA GLN A 244 6.80 -20.96 -18.63
C GLN A 244 6.69 -19.54 -19.17
N ILE A 245 6.94 -19.37 -20.46
CA ILE A 245 6.66 -18.11 -21.19
C ILE A 245 5.27 -18.12 -21.84
N TYR A 246 4.54 -19.21 -21.75
CA TYR A 246 3.17 -19.36 -22.25
C TYR A 246 2.22 -19.60 -21.07
N SER A 247 1.25 -18.70 -20.88
CA SER A 247 0.26 -18.80 -19.82
C SER A 247 -1.03 -19.45 -20.34
N GLU A 248 -1.23 -20.73 -20.03
CA GLU A 248 -2.49 -21.41 -20.34
C GLU A 248 -3.70 -20.77 -19.67
N VAL A 249 -3.52 -20.21 -18.49
CA VAL A 249 -4.60 -19.51 -17.76
C VAL A 249 -5.11 -18.34 -18.58
N LEU A 250 -4.22 -17.48 -19.07
CA LEU A 250 -4.60 -16.33 -19.90
C LEU A 250 -5.22 -16.77 -21.23
N GLN A 251 -4.71 -17.86 -21.84
CA GLN A 251 -5.33 -18.42 -23.03
C GLN A 251 -6.76 -18.91 -22.79
N LYS A 252 -7.03 -19.55 -21.65
CA LYS A 252 -8.39 -19.97 -21.28
C LYS A 252 -9.34 -18.79 -21.12
N PHE A 253 -8.90 -17.70 -20.48
CA PHE A 253 -9.68 -16.46 -20.38
C PHE A 253 -9.98 -15.88 -21.76
N ARG A 254 -8.98 -15.84 -22.64
CA ARG A 254 -9.15 -15.33 -24.01
C ARG A 254 -10.12 -16.17 -24.83
N LEU A 255 -9.97 -17.48 -24.80
CA LEU A 255 -10.89 -18.41 -25.49
C LEU A 255 -12.32 -18.25 -24.98
N ALA A 256 -12.52 -18.10 -23.67
CA ALA A 256 -13.83 -17.82 -23.10
C ALA A 256 -14.42 -16.50 -23.63
N ALA A 257 -13.60 -15.46 -23.78
CA ALA A 257 -14.03 -14.21 -24.38
C ALA A 257 -14.33 -14.32 -25.89
N GLU A 258 -13.77 -15.32 -26.57
CA GLU A 258 -14.06 -15.66 -27.97
C GLU A 258 -15.32 -16.52 -28.12
N GLY A 259 -15.92 -16.96 -27.02
CA GLY A 259 -17.16 -17.72 -26.98
C GLY A 259 -16.99 -19.22 -26.74
N HIS A 260 -15.80 -19.68 -26.38
CA HIS A 260 -15.55 -21.07 -26.04
C HIS A 260 -15.86 -21.39 -24.58
N GLY A 261 -16.39 -22.58 -24.32
CA GLY A 261 -16.73 -23.05 -22.98
C GLY A 261 -18.04 -22.49 -22.42
N ASP A 262 -18.42 -23.00 -21.25
CA ASP A 262 -19.71 -22.70 -20.62
C ASP A 262 -19.71 -21.39 -19.79
N VAL A 263 -18.54 -20.95 -19.37
CA VAL A 263 -18.36 -19.72 -18.57
C VAL A 263 -17.66 -18.67 -19.41
N GLN A 264 -18.32 -17.54 -19.61
CA GLN A 264 -17.84 -16.45 -20.43
C GLN A 264 -17.83 -15.13 -19.67
N PRO A 265 -16.94 -14.17 -20.05
CA PRO A 265 -16.96 -12.86 -19.45
C PRO A 265 -18.25 -12.10 -19.75
N PRO A 266 -18.65 -11.17 -18.88
CA PRO A 266 -19.70 -10.20 -19.20
C PRO A 266 -19.40 -9.50 -20.53
N GLU A 267 -20.47 -9.17 -21.29
CA GLU A 267 -20.31 -8.63 -22.65
C GLU A 267 -19.44 -7.36 -22.68
N HIS A 268 -19.59 -6.48 -21.70
CA HIS A 268 -18.81 -5.23 -21.61
C HIS A 268 -17.31 -5.45 -21.34
N LEU A 269 -16.88 -6.63 -20.85
CA LEU A 269 -15.47 -6.96 -20.62
C LEU A 269 -14.85 -7.78 -21.73
N ARG A 270 -15.66 -8.33 -22.63
CA ARG A 270 -15.23 -9.31 -23.66
C ARG A 270 -14.14 -8.76 -24.58
N ALA A 271 -14.28 -7.53 -25.06
CA ALA A 271 -13.29 -6.88 -25.91
C ALA A 271 -11.96 -6.67 -25.17
N ARG A 272 -12.00 -6.22 -23.90
CA ARG A 272 -10.83 -6.03 -23.07
C ARG A 272 -10.07 -7.34 -22.81
N VAL A 273 -10.78 -8.42 -22.48
CA VAL A 273 -10.18 -9.72 -22.25
C VAL A 273 -9.48 -10.23 -23.52
N LYS A 274 -10.11 -10.12 -24.68
CA LYS A 274 -9.50 -10.48 -25.97
C LYS A 274 -8.23 -9.69 -26.27
N GLN A 275 -8.22 -8.40 -25.97
CA GLN A 275 -7.11 -7.52 -26.26
C GLN A 275 -5.91 -7.77 -25.31
N CYS A 276 -6.17 -7.89 -24.00
CA CYS A 276 -5.12 -7.83 -22.99
C CYS A 276 -4.65 -9.22 -22.52
N PHE A 277 -5.50 -10.25 -22.57
CA PHE A 277 -5.19 -11.55 -21.98
C PHE A 277 -4.49 -12.46 -23.01
N THR A 278 -3.29 -12.05 -23.42
CA THR A 278 -2.48 -12.87 -24.33
C THR A 278 -1.71 -13.92 -23.54
N PRO A 279 -1.58 -15.15 -24.08
CA PRO A 279 -0.84 -16.22 -23.39
C PRO A 279 0.67 -16.04 -23.43
N LEU A 280 1.18 -15.22 -24.33
CA LEU A 280 2.60 -14.90 -24.48
C LEU A 280 2.91 -13.53 -23.91
N PRO A 281 4.14 -13.27 -23.47
CA PRO A 281 4.59 -11.94 -23.14
C PRO A 281 4.30 -10.97 -24.29
N SER A 282 3.63 -9.89 -24.01
CA SER A 282 3.24 -8.87 -24.99
C SER A 282 3.41 -7.49 -24.40
N TRP A 283 3.64 -6.53 -25.29
CA TRP A 283 3.62 -5.13 -24.94
C TRP A 283 2.34 -4.47 -25.48
N TYR A 284 1.77 -3.59 -24.73
CA TYR A 284 0.72 -2.66 -25.17
C TYR A 284 1.00 -1.25 -24.64
N PRO A 285 0.55 -0.21 -25.36
CA PRO A 285 0.82 1.17 -24.94
C PRO A 285 0.16 1.47 -23.59
N PRO A 286 0.70 2.44 -22.83
CA PRO A 286 0.08 2.95 -21.61
C PRO A 286 -1.39 3.29 -21.83
N PHE A 287 -2.26 2.86 -20.94
CA PHE A 287 -3.70 3.07 -21.11
C PHE A 287 -4.09 4.53 -21.02
N GLU A 288 -3.45 5.30 -20.15
CA GLU A 288 -3.71 6.73 -20.03
C GLU A 288 -3.40 7.45 -21.34
N GLY A 289 -2.20 7.24 -21.92
CA GLY A 289 -1.84 7.82 -23.21
C GLY A 289 -2.79 7.46 -24.35
N SER A 290 -3.41 6.26 -24.28
CA SER A 290 -4.42 5.87 -25.27
C SER A 290 -5.85 6.36 -24.95
N ALA A 291 -6.09 6.85 -23.73
CA ALA A 291 -7.41 7.29 -23.25
C ALA A 291 -7.60 8.81 -23.30
N ILE A 292 -6.52 9.57 -23.33
CA ILE A 292 -6.53 11.03 -23.35
C ILE A 292 -5.91 11.57 -24.64
N ASP A 293 -6.15 12.86 -24.92
CA ASP A 293 -5.55 13.55 -26.04
C ASP A 293 -4.10 13.96 -25.70
N GLU A 294 -3.14 13.36 -26.38
CA GLU A 294 -1.71 13.63 -26.16
C GLU A 294 -1.28 15.01 -26.66
N ASP A 295 -2.00 15.61 -27.60
CA ASP A 295 -1.75 16.98 -28.07
C ASP A 295 -2.21 17.99 -27.01
N GLU A 296 -3.28 17.68 -26.29
CA GLU A 296 -3.75 18.50 -25.16
C GLU A 296 -2.87 18.33 -23.92
N PHE A 297 -2.41 17.10 -23.63
CA PHE A 297 -1.59 16.76 -22.46
C PHE A 297 -0.22 16.21 -22.89
N PRO A 298 0.67 17.06 -23.45
CA PRO A 298 1.88 16.59 -24.11
C PRO A 298 3.04 16.18 -23.17
N ILE A 299 2.93 16.46 -21.87
CA ILE A 299 4.01 16.31 -20.91
C ILE A 299 3.78 15.05 -20.05
N HIS A 300 4.82 14.23 -19.88
CA HIS A 300 4.82 13.15 -18.91
C HIS A 300 5.12 13.70 -17.50
N ALA A 301 4.36 13.25 -16.50
CA ALA A 301 4.57 13.63 -15.12
C ALA A 301 4.92 12.42 -14.26
N LEU A 302 6.05 12.47 -13.56
CA LEU A 302 6.61 11.35 -12.82
C LEU A 302 6.84 11.72 -11.35
N THR A 303 6.88 10.70 -10.50
CA THR A 303 7.34 10.83 -9.11
C THR A 303 8.61 10.03 -8.90
N GLN A 304 9.50 10.55 -8.04
CA GLN A 304 10.71 9.87 -7.61
C GLN A 304 10.77 9.84 -6.08
N ARG A 305 11.26 8.74 -5.53
CA ARG A 305 11.44 8.63 -4.08
C ARG A 305 12.67 9.41 -3.62
N PRO A 306 12.55 10.35 -2.67
CA PRO A 306 13.71 11.04 -2.12
C PRO A 306 14.53 10.08 -1.24
N MET A 307 15.85 10.13 -1.37
CA MET A 307 16.75 9.25 -0.61
C MET A 307 16.64 9.47 0.90
N ALA A 308 16.45 10.72 1.32
CA ALA A 308 16.40 11.10 2.73
C ALA A 308 15.02 10.93 3.39
N MET A 309 14.01 10.51 2.61
CA MET A 309 12.64 10.34 3.13
C MET A 309 12.17 8.90 2.95
N TYR A 310 11.65 8.33 4.03
CA TYR A 310 11.00 7.02 3.99
C TYR A 310 9.51 7.19 3.76
N HIS A 311 9.06 7.11 2.52
CA HIS A 311 7.66 7.32 2.13
C HIS A 311 7.05 8.57 2.80
N SER A 312 5.77 8.56 3.10
CA SER A 312 5.10 9.65 3.83
C SER A 312 5.55 9.80 5.29
N TRP A 313 6.11 8.76 5.88
CA TRP A 313 6.55 8.79 7.27
C TRP A 313 7.83 9.60 7.47
N GLY A 314 8.74 9.56 6.51
CA GLY A 314 9.91 10.44 6.55
C GLY A 314 9.53 11.90 6.69
N SER A 315 8.45 12.33 6.05
CA SER A 315 7.93 13.68 6.17
C SER A 315 7.26 14.00 7.51
N GLN A 316 7.02 13.01 8.37
CA GLN A 316 6.62 13.23 9.77
C GLN A 316 7.80 13.59 10.68
N ASN A 317 9.02 13.25 10.25
CA ASN A 317 10.23 13.48 11.05
C ASN A 317 10.75 14.92 10.84
N PRO A 318 10.82 15.76 11.88
CA PRO A 318 11.26 17.15 11.75
C PRO A 318 12.73 17.29 11.32
N TRP A 319 13.60 16.33 11.64
CA TRP A 319 14.97 16.32 11.17
C TRP A 319 15.05 16.12 9.65
N LEU A 320 14.26 15.20 9.11
CA LEU A 320 14.24 14.93 7.68
C LEU A 320 13.59 16.09 6.89
N ARG A 321 12.60 16.78 7.47
CA ARG A 321 12.02 17.98 6.87
C ARG A 321 12.99 19.15 6.73
N GLN A 322 14.08 19.18 7.48
CA GLN A 322 15.14 20.17 7.26
C GLN A 322 15.89 19.93 5.95
N ILE A 323 15.89 18.68 5.43
CA ILE A 323 16.48 18.36 4.14
C ILE A 323 15.49 18.66 3.00
N HIS A 324 14.24 18.27 3.18
CA HIS A 324 13.16 18.45 2.20
C HIS A 324 11.95 19.11 2.87
N GLY A 325 12.00 20.43 3.06
CA GLY A 325 10.95 21.19 3.72
C GLY A 325 9.72 21.43 2.84
N HIS A 326 9.88 21.37 1.52
CA HIS A 326 8.81 21.52 0.53
C HIS A 326 9.15 20.75 -0.74
N ASN A 327 8.16 20.57 -1.60
CA ASN A 327 8.27 19.82 -2.82
C ASN A 327 8.21 20.76 -4.03
N PRO A 328 9.22 20.82 -4.90
CA PRO A 328 9.14 21.51 -6.17
C PRO A 328 8.76 20.56 -7.30
N MET A 329 8.31 21.13 -8.42
CA MET A 329 8.22 20.45 -9.69
C MET A 329 9.46 20.71 -10.52
N PHE A 330 10.18 19.68 -10.88
CA PHE A 330 11.41 19.78 -11.66
C PHE A 330 11.11 19.77 -13.16
N LEU A 331 11.67 20.75 -13.88
CA LEU A 331 11.57 20.87 -15.33
C LEU A 331 12.95 21.18 -15.93
N SER A 332 13.13 20.86 -17.23
CA SER A 332 14.31 21.29 -17.97
C SER A 332 14.29 22.79 -18.20
N GLN A 333 15.48 23.38 -18.35
CA GLN A 333 15.62 24.79 -18.72
C GLN A 333 14.91 25.10 -20.05
N THR A 334 14.96 24.18 -21.01
CA THR A 334 14.27 24.30 -22.30
C THR A 334 12.75 24.46 -22.13
N LEU A 335 12.15 23.57 -21.35
CA LEU A 335 10.71 23.59 -21.09
C LEU A 335 10.31 24.84 -20.29
N ALA A 336 11.08 25.21 -19.25
CA ALA A 336 10.86 26.42 -18.47
C ALA A 336 10.89 27.69 -19.33
N SER A 337 11.89 27.81 -20.21
CA SER A 337 11.98 28.94 -21.14
C SER A 337 10.80 28.99 -22.13
N LYS A 338 10.32 27.84 -22.57
CA LYS A 338 9.19 27.72 -23.52
C LYS A 338 7.88 28.24 -22.93
N ILE A 339 7.68 28.06 -21.62
CA ILE A 339 6.49 28.55 -20.90
C ILE A 339 6.71 29.86 -20.16
N GLY A 340 7.93 30.43 -20.25
CA GLY A 340 8.27 31.74 -19.68
C GLY A 340 8.43 31.78 -18.17
N VAL A 341 8.93 30.70 -17.55
CA VAL A 341 9.17 30.61 -16.12
C VAL A 341 10.62 30.32 -15.78
N GLY A 342 11.04 30.68 -14.57
CA GLY A 342 12.36 30.44 -13.99
C GLY A 342 12.31 29.71 -12.67
N GLU A 343 13.47 29.58 -12.02
CA GLU A 343 13.62 28.95 -10.70
C GLU A 343 12.78 29.68 -9.67
N GLY A 344 11.94 28.93 -8.93
CA GLY A 344 11.07 29.46 -7.87
C GLY A 344 9.76 30.06 -8.36
N ASP A 345 9.56 30.24 -9.65
CA ASP A 345 8.26 30.63 -10.20
C ASP A 345 7.20 29.56 -9.99
N TRP A 346 5.94 29.90 -10.17
CA TRP A 346 4.83 29.00 -9.98
C TRP A 346 4.18 28.65 -11.31
N ILE A 347 3.74 27.40 -11.42
CA ILE A 347 3.04 26.87 -12.58
C ILE A 347 1.75 26.17 -12.19
N TRP A 348 0.81 26.13 -13.10
CA TRP A 348 -0.29 25.19 -13.09
C TRP A 348 0.10 23.90 -13.80
N VAL A 349 -0.20 22.79 -13.15
CA VAL A 349 -0.09 21.45 -13.74
C VAL A 349 -1.48 20.86 -13.80
N THR A 350 -1.93 20.52 -14.98
CA THR A 350 -3.31 20.07 -15.24
C THR A 350 -3.29 18.72 -15.93
N SER A 351 -4.03 17.76 -15.41
CA SER A 351 -4.34 16.48 -16.05
C SER A 351 -5.80 16.48 -16.54
N HIS A 352 -6.23 15.38 -17.16
CA HIS A 352 -7.64 15.15 -17.50
C HIS A 352 -8.55 15.10 -16.27
N HIS A 353 -8.00 14.90 -15.09
CA HIS A 353 -8.75 14.70 -13.84
C HIS A 353 -8.70 15.91 -12.90
N GLY A 354 -7.56 16.59 -12.82
CA GLY A 354 -7.35 17.62 -11.83
C GLY A 354 -6.32 18.66 -12.19
N LYS A 355 -6.16 19.63 -11.32
CA LYS A 355 -5.27 20.78 -11.52
C LYS A 355 -4.63 21.15 -10.18
N ILE A 356 -3.31 21.33 -10.17
CA ILE A 356 -2.54 21.80 -9.02
C ILE A 356 -1.64 22.95 -9.42
N ARG A 357 -1.35 23.84 -8.48
CA ARG A 357 -0.38 24.93 -8.63
C ARG A 357 0.84 24.63 -7.76
N VAL A 358 2.03 24.68 -8.34
CA VAL A 358 3.26 24.19 -7.71
C VAL A 358 4.46 25.06 -8.03
N PRO A 359 5.47 25.15 -7.12
CA PRO A 359 6.69 25.86 -7.37
C PRO A 359 7.63 25.07 -8.32
N VAL A 360 8.37 25.80 -9.13
CA VAL A 360 9.30 25.26 -10.11
C VAL A 360 10.72 25.13 -9.55
N ALA A 361 11.39 24.05 -9.90
CA ALA A 361 12.86 23.93 -9.83
C ALA A 361 13.41 23.55 -11.21
N ILE A 362 14.49 24.20 -11.61
CA ILE A 362 15.14 23.92 -12.89
C ILE A 362 16.17 22.81 -12.71
N MET A 363 16.15 21.84 -13.63
CA MET A 363 17.08 20.72 -13.61
C MET A 363 17.52 20.32 -15.02
N GLU A 364 18.82 20.40 -15.31
CA GLU A 364 19.38 20.09 -16.63
C GLU A 364 19.23 18.62 -17.06
N GLY A 365 19.17 17.70 -16.11
CA GLY A 365 19.03 16.26 -16.39
C GLY A 365 17.61 15.80 -16.74
N VAL A 366 16.66 16.72 -16.92
CA VAL A 366 15.26 16.38 -17.24
C VAL A 366 14.99 16.55 -18.73
N ASN A 367 14.34 15.56 -19.33
CA ASN A 367 13.87 15.63 -20.71
C ASN A 367 12.85 16.77 -20.89
N GLU A 368 12.84 17.44 -22.03
CA GLU A 368 11.93 18.57 -22.31
C GLU A 368 10.44 18.22 -22.39
N HIS A 369 10.10 16.94 -22.51
CA HIS A 369 8.71 16.44 -22.50
C HIS A 369 8.34 15.78 -21.19
N THR A 370 9.14 15.97 -20.13
CA THR A 370 8.93 15.32 -18.83
C THR A 370 9.06 16.33 -17.71
N ILE A 371 8.19 16.23 -16.73
CA ILE A 371 8.34 16.87 -15.42
C ILE A 371 8.35 15.81 -14.35
N TRP A 372 8.96 16.08 -13.22
CA TRP A 372 8.94 15.16 -12.11
C TRP A 372 8.97 15.88 -10.76
N THR A 373 8.58 15.17 -9.73
CA THR A 373 8.55 15.68 -8.35
C THR A 373 8.91 14.58 -7.37
N TRP A 374 9.30 14.95 -6.16
CA TRP A 374 9.49 13.98 -5.10
C TRP A 374 8.16 13.36 -4.66
N ASN A 375 8.17 12.04 -4.46
CA ASN A 375 7.03 11.34 -3.88
C ASN A 375 6.94 11.63 -2.37
N ALA A 376 5.72 11.74 -1.88
CA ALA A 376 5.37 11.79 -0.46
C ALA A 376 5.95 12.95 0.35
N ILE A 377 6.52 13.98 -0.31
CA ILE A 377 6.89 15.24 0.33
C ILE A 377 5.71 16.19 0.19
N GLY A 378 5.30 16.75 1.29
CA GLY A 378 4.14 17.62 1.38
C GLY A 378 3.19 17.12 2.45
N LYS A 379 2.54 18.06 3.10
CA LYS A 379 1.62 17.80 4.18
C LYS A 379 0.38 18.66 4.03
N ARG A 380 -0.67 18.22 4.69
CA ARG A 380 -1.89 18.95 4.82
C ARG A 380 -2.01 19.54 6.23
N LYS A 381 -2.74 20.64 6.36
CA LYS A 381 -3.14 21.21 7.64
C LYS A 381 -3.72 20.12 8.55
N GLY A 382 -3.28 20.10 9.80
CA GLY A 382 -3.72 19.18 10.84
C GLY A 382 -2.90 17.88 10.94
N ALA A 383 -2.21 17.48 9.88
CA ALA A 383 -1.23 16.40 9.99
C ALA A 383 -0.10 16.84 10.92
N TRP A 384 0.17 16.04 11.93
CA TRP A 384 1.20 16.33 12.92
C TRP A 384 1.12 17.76 13.52
N GLN A 385 -0.11 18.25 13.72
CA GLN A 385 -0.41 19.58 14.25
C GLN A 385 0.14 20.76 13.42
N LEU A 386 0.38 20.54 12.13
CA LEU A 386 0.81 21.60 11.23
C LEU A 386 -0.31 22.64 11.05
N ASP A 387 0.06 23.92 11.17
CA ASP A 387 -0.83 25.03 10.85
C ASP A 387 -0.98 25.22 9.33
N ALA A 388 -2.02 25.94 8.92
CA ALA A 388 -2.32 26.20 7.50
C ALA A 388 -1.20 26.98 6.77
N ASP A 389 -0.43 27.76 7.50
CA ASP A 389 0.67 28.58 7.00
C ASP A 389 2.06 27.95 7.16
N ALA A 390 2.12 26.72 7.67
CA ALA A 390 3.37 25.96 7.66
C ALA A 390 3.90 25.79 6.23
N PRO A 391 5.23 25.92 5.99
CA PRO A 391 5.81 25.78 4.65
C PRO A 391 5.48 24.45 3.98
N GLU A 392 5.41 23.36 4.74
CA GLU A 392 5.06 22.03 4.26
C GLU A 392 3.63 21.94 3.73
N VAL A 393 2.72 22.76 4.31
CA VAL A 393 1.32 22.83 3.88
C VAL A 393 1.16 23.77 2.69
N LYS A 394 1.75 24.96 2.75
CA LYS A 394 1.63 25.97 1.67
C LYS A 394 2.30 25.58 0.38
N LYS A 395 3.45 24.87 0.47
CA LYS A 395 4.25 24.45 -0.68
C LYS A 395 4.24 22.94 -0.89
N GLY A 396 3.55 22.21 -0.04
CA GLY A 396 3.45 20.76 -0.13
C GLY A 396 2.34 20.33 -1.09
N PHE A 397 2.66 19.45 -2.02
CA PHE A 397 1.70 18.85 -2.93
C PHE A 397 2.06 17.40 -3.24
N LEU A 398 1.12 16.69 -3.83
CA LEU A 398 1.31 15.34 -4.33
C LEU A 398 0.77 15.25 -5.76
N LEU A 399 1.49 14.53 -6.60
CA LEU A 399 1.06 14.25 -7.97
C LEU A 399 -0.23 13.39 -8.01
N ASN A 400 -0.49 12.68 -6.92
CA ASN A 400 -1.71 11.87 -6.72
C ASN A 400 -3.02 12.63 -6.92
N HIS A 401 -3.02 13.96 -6.76
CA HIS A 401 -4.18 14.78 -7.05
C HIS A 401 -4.57 14.82 -8.53
N LEU A 402 -3.61 14.51 -9.41
CA LEU A 402 -3.76 14.56 -10.85
C LEU A 402 -4.08 13.19 -11.46
N ILE A 403 -3.99 12.11 -10.66
CA ILE A 403 -4.18 10.74 -11.11
C ILE A 403 -5.54 10.25 -10.63
N HIS A 404 -6.35 9.71 -11.54
CA HIS A 404 -7.61 9.08 -11.20
C HIS A 404 -7.48 7.54 -11.23
N GLU A 405 -8.22 6.85 -10.36
CA GLU A 405 -8.26 5.39 -10.31
C GLU A 405 -8.92 4.75 -11.54
N LEU A 406 -9.69 5.55 -12.28
CA LEU A 406 -10.35 5.14 -13.52
C LEU A 406 -9.92 6.05 -14.66
N LEU A 407 -9.78 5.48 -15.85
CA LEU A 407 -9.51 6.23 -17.06
C LEU A 407 -10.80 6.78 -17.67
N PRO A 408 -10.74 7.88 -18.45
CA PRO A 408 -11.87 8.40 -19.17
C PRO A 408 -12.48 7.34 -20.10
N PRO A 409 -13.81 7.27 -20.23
CA PRO A 409 -14.45 6.38 -21.19
C PRO A 409 -14.12 6.79 -22.64
N LYS A 410 -13.77 5.81 -23.47
CA LYS A 410 -13.43 6.02 -24.88
C LYS A 410 -14.65 6.02 -25.83
N GLY A 411 -15.85 5.90 -25.30
CA GLY A 411 -17.07 5.76 -26.10
C GLY A 411 -17.36 4.34 -26.59
N ASP A 412 -16.55 3.37 -26.21
CA ASP A 412 -16.73 1.94 -26.49
C ASP A 412 -17.54 1.20 -25.40
N GLY A 413 -18.04 1.91 -24.42
CA GLY A 413 -18.78 1.38 -23.27
C GLY A 413 -17.89 0.76 -22.18
N MET A 414 -16.57 0.69 -22.40
CA MET A 414 -15.64 0.18 -21.39
C MET A 414 -15.12 1.31 -20.49
N ARG A 415 -15.04 1.02 -19.22
CA ARG A 415 -14.38 1.85 -18.24
C ARG A 415 -13.19 1.06 -17.66
N TRP A 416 -12.02 1.64 -17.80
CA TRP A 416 -10.78 0.99 -17.39
C TRP A 416 -10.33 1.50 -16.02
N ALA A 417 -9.96 0.59 -15.14
CA ALA A 417 -9.13 0.96 -14.01
C ALA A 417 -7.77 1.43 -14.52
N ASN A 418 -7.17 2.42 -13.85
CA ASN A 418 -5.81 2.89 -14.16
C ASN A 418 -4.78 1.90 -13.58
N SER A 419 -4.79 0.71 -14.12
CA SER A 419 -4.04 -0.45 -13.64
C SER A 419 -3.86 -1.49 -14.74
N ASP A 420 -2.88 -2.37 -14.56
CA ASP A 420 -2.73 -3.55 -15.41
C ASP A 420 -3.98 -4.44 -15.34
N PRO A 421 -4.57 -4.81 -16.48
CA PRO A 421 -5.85 -5.52 -16.53
C PRO A 421 -5.78 -6.98 -16.07
N ILE A 422 -4.58 -7.54 -15.93
CA ILE A 422 -4.35 -8.93 -15.52
C ILE A 422 -4.01 -9.02 -14.05
N THR A 423 -3.04 -8.21 -13.61
CA THR A 423 -2.51 -8.24 -12.24
C THR A 423 -3.10 -7.17 -11.32
N GLY A 424 -3.79 -6.16 -11.86
CA GLY A 424 -4.35 -5.05 -11.09
C GLY A 424 -3.30 -4.09 -10.51
N GLN A 425 -2.07 -4.13 -10.98
CA GLN A 425 -1.03 -3.19 -10.54
C GLN A 425 -1.35 -1.77 -11.01
N ALA A 426 -1.31 -0.81 -10.10
CA ALA A 426 -1.64 0.58 -10.38
C ALA A 426 -0.63 1.25 -11.32
N ALA A 427 -1.13 1.99 -12.31
CA ALA A 427 -0.34 2.69 -13.32
C ALA A 427 -0.03 4.13 -12.89
N TRP A 428 0.85 4.28 -11.89
CA TRP A 428 1.21 5.58 -11.32
C TRP A 428 2.04 6.48 -12.23
N PHE A 429 2.72 5.92 -13.23
CA PHE A 429 3.74 6.60 -14.02
C PHE A 429 3.30 6.92 -15.46
N ASP A 430 2.05 6.64 -15.81
CA ASP A 430 1.51 6.89 -17.15
C ASP A 430 0.85 8.28 -17.27
N LEU A 431 0.92 9.09 -16.21
CA LEU A 431 0.25 10.38 -16.12
C LEU A 431 0.73 11.36 -17.19
N ARG A 432 -0.25 11.95 -17.90
CA ARG A 432 -0.04 13.01 -18.89
C ARG A 432 -0.66 14.32 -18.40
N VAL A 433 0.08 15.40 -18.59
CA VAL A 433 -0.32 16.73 -18.13
C VAL A 433 -0.02 17.82 -19.16
N LYS A 434 -0.65 18.97 -18.97
CA LYS A 434 -0.20 20.25 -19.53
C LYS A 434 0.25 21.18 -18.41
N ILE A 435 1.14 22.10 -18.73
CA ILE A 435 1.69 23.07 -17.79
C ILE A 435 1.55 24.49 -18.34
N GLU A 436 1.28 25.43 -17.46
CA GLU A 436 1.13 26.85 -17.77
C GLU A 436 1.74 27.67 -16.65
N ALA A 437 2.32 28.84 -16.97
CA ALA A 437 2.79 29.78 -15.95
C ALA A 437 1.60 30.25 -15.11
N ALA A 438 1.77 30.31 -13.79
CA ALA A 438 0.81 30.94 -12.92
C ALA A 438 0.89 32.46 -13.05
N ALA A 439 -0.23 33.17 -12.90
CA ALA A 439 -0.25 34.61 -12.94
C ALA A 439 0.49 35.21 -11.73
N ALA A 440 1.15 36.37 -11.92
CA ALA A 440 1.97 37.00 -10.89
C ALA A 440 1.18 37.46 -9.65
N ASP A 441 -0.12 37.66 -9.76
CA ASP A 441 -1.04 38.04 -8.70
C ASP A 441 -1.69 36.84 -7.99
N GLU A 442 -1.44 35.61 -8.47
CA GLU A 442 -1.90 34.40 -7.78
C GLU A 442 -1.07 34.11 -6.54
N PRO A 443 -1.68 33.61 -5.46
CA PRO A 443 -0.95 33.27 -4.25
C PRO A 443 0.15 32.25 -4.48
N ALA A 444 1.32 32.44 -3.87
CA ALA A 444 2.44 31.50 -3.90
C ALA A 444 2.20 30.29 -2.97
N GLU A 445 1.14 29.56 -3.21
CA GLU A 445 0.73 28.40 -2.43
C GLU A 445 0.09 27.34 -3.34
N VAL A 446 0.09 26.08 -2.91
CA VAL A 446 -0.43 24.97 -3.73
C VAL A 446 -1.93 25.09 -3.98
N ALA A 447 -2.32 24.64 -5.16
CA ALA A 447 -3.70 24.43 -5.54
C ALA A 447 -3.86 23.02 -6.15
N PRO A 448 -5.03 22.35 -5.95
CA PRO A 448 -6.20 22.88 -5.27
C PRO A 448 -5.94 23.12 -3.79
N GLN A 449 -6.53 24.18 -3.26
CA GLN A 449 -6.59 24.38 -1.81
C GLN A 449 -7.57 23.37 -1.22
N PHE A 450 -7.14 22.69 -0.17
CA PHE A 450 -8.02 21.77 0.53
C PHE A 450 -8.72 22.51 1.65
N ASP A 451 -10.04 22.50 1.64
CA ASP A 451 -10.81 22.90 2.79
C ASP A 451 -10.44 22.03 4.00
N GLN A 452 -10.64 22.57 5.17
CA GLN A 452 -10.43 21.78 6.37
C GLN A 452 -11.26 20.50 6.28
N ILE A 453 -10.62 19.35 6.54
CA ILE A 453 -11.34 18.09 6.67
C ILE A 453 -12.31 18.26 7.84
N ALA A 454 -13.60 18.16 7.54
CA ALA A 454 -14.58 18.07 8.61
C ALA A 454 -14.32 16.79 9.39
N SER A 455 -14.09 16.90 10.68
CA SER A 455 -14.07 15.72 11.54
C SER A 455 -15.42 15.02 11.44
N PRO A 456 -15.46 13.68 11.47
CA PRO A 456 -16.72 12.97 11.58
C PRO A 456 -17.56 13.53 12.73
N PRO A 457 -18.88 13.60 12.60
CA PRO A 457 -19.74 14.17 13.63
C PRO A 457 -19.47 13.56 15.01
N GLY A 458 -19.25 14.40 16.01
CA GLY A 458 -18.96 13.97 17.39
C GLY A 458 -17.48 13.68 17.68
N LEU A 459 -16.57 13.79 16.72
CA LEU A 459 -15.14 13.49 16.88
C LEU A 459 -14.24 14.74 16.81
N THR A 460 -14.69 15.84 17.37
CA THR A 460 -13.93 17.10 17.37
C THR A 460 -12.81 17.17 18.41
N LYS A 461 -12.82 16.27 19.41
CA LYS A 461 -11.81 16.20 20.47
C LYS A 461 -11.54 14.75 20.88
N PRO A 462 -10.32 14.41 21.37
CA PRO A 462 -9.99 13.07 21.85
C PRO A 462 -10.99 12.48 22.86
N GLU A 463 -11.48 13.30 23.79
CA GLU A 463 -12.48 12.91 24.78
C GLU A 463 -13.83 12.53 24.15
N ALA A 464 -14.22 13.19 23.06
CA ALA A 464 -15.42 12.85 22.31
C ALA A 464 -15.27 11.50 21.58
N MET A 465 -14.07 11.19 21.07
CA MET A 465 -13.78 9.88 20.47
C MET A 465 -13.92 8.73 21.48
N LEU A 466 -13.37 8.89 22.68
CA LEU A 466 -13.50 7.89 23.75
C LEU A 466 -14.96 7.67 24.16
N ARG A 467 -15.73 8.75 24.28
CA ARG A 467 -17.17 8.65 24.59
C ARG A 467 -17.96 7.96 23.49
N TYR A 468 -17.66 8.27 22.23
CA TYR A 468 -18.31 7.63 21.08
C TYR A 468 -18.10 6.12 21.08
N GLY A 469 -16.88 5.66 21.30
CA GLY A 469 -16.57 4.24 21.41
C GLY A 469 -17.31 3.53 22.55
N LEU A 470 -17.48 4.20 23.70
CA LEU A 470 -18.24 3.66 24.83
C LEU A 470 -19.75 3.61 24.57
N GLU A 471 -20.30 4.57 23.87
CA GLU A 471 -21.72 4.58 23.48
C GLU A 471 -22.04 3.52 22.44
N TRP A 472 -21.17 3.30 21.49
CA TRP A 472 -21.31 2.24 20.48
C TRP A 472 -21.33 0.86 21.12
N THR A 473 -20.42 0.56 22.06
CA THR A 473 -20.41 -0.71 22.80
C THR A 473 -21.69 -0.94 23.59
N LYS A 474 -22.27 0.12 24.17
CA LYS A 474 -23.55 0.04 24.86
C LYS A 474 -24.73 -0.19 23.92
N SER A 475 -24.71 0.36 22.70
CA SER A 475 -25.78 0.17 21.71
C SER A 475 -25.73 -1.21 21.07
N ALA A 476 -24.56 -1.71 20.74
CA ALA A 476 -24.36 -3.07 20.22
C ALA A 476 -24.82 -4.14 21.23
N THR A 477 -24.53 -3.93 22.53
CA THR A 477 -24.97 -4.82 23.60
C THR A 477 -26.51 -4.78 23.80
N LYS A 478 -27.15 -3.65 23.49
CA LYS A 478 -28.61 -3.54 23.53
C LYS A 478 -29.32 -4.23 22.35
N GLN A 479 -28.70 -4.21 21.17
CA GLN A 479 -29.23 -4.90 19.99
C GLN A 479 -29.13 -6.43 20.13
N SER A 480 -28.02 -6.96 20.68
CA SER A 480 -27.87 -8.39 20.95
C SER A 480 -28.87 -8.94 21.98
N LYS A 481 -29.35 -8.08 22.90
CA LYS A 481 -30.40 -8.45 23.89
C LYS A 481 -31.82 -8.32 23.38
N LYS A 482 -32.06 -7.74 22.20
CA LYS A 482 -33.40 -7.66 21.58
C LYS A 482 -33.65 -8.78 20.55
N GLY A 483 -32.65 -9.59 20.26
CA GLY A 483 -32.72 -10.72 19.33
C GLY A 483 -32.69 -12.10 20.01
N GLN A 484 -32.91 -12.19 21.33
CA GLN A 484 -33.10 -13.44 22.04
C GLN A 484 -34.55 -13.59 22.50
#